data_18594ff51a2521858884710a80fb0b0c
#
_entry.id   18594ff51a2521858884710a80fb0b0c
#
_cell.length_a   1.000
_cell.length_b   1.000
_cell.length_c   1.000
_cell.angle_alpha   90.00
_cell.angle_beta   90.00
_cell.angle_gamma   90.00
#
_symmetry.space_group_name_H-M   'P 1'
#
loop_
_entity.id
_entity.type
_entity.pdbx_description
1 polymer ?
#
loop_
_entity_poly.entity_id
_entity_poly.type
_entity_poly.pdbx_seq_one_letter_code
_entity_poly.pdbx_strand_id
1 'polypeptide(L)' 'MLIHGQEFDFSLLNANDLDRLEDALDEMTREGEAETARCERENVRLGDRLRAQARVSMRGLDKILGAGASARLGLNEN' A
#
# COMPACT_ATOMS: atom_id res chain seq x y z
N MET A 1 -2.26 3.22 17.05
CA MET A 1 -3.49 3.14 16.22
C MET A 1 -3.93 1.69 16.12
N LEU A 2 -5.20 1.43 16.36
CA LEU A 2 -5.76 0.08 16.38
C LEU A 2 -6.57 -0.16 15.09
N ILE A 3 -6.21 -1.19 14.32
CA ILE A 3 -6.87 -1.56 13.07
C ILE A 3 -7.10 -3.07 13.08
N HIS A 4 -8.34 -3.51 12.96
CA HIS A 4 -8.72 -4.94 13.01
C HIS A 4 -8.14 -5.66 14.23
N GLY A 5 -8.15 -5.02 15.39
CA GLY A 5 -7.61 -5.58 16.61
C GLY A 5 -6.08 -5.61 16.70
N GLN A 6 -5.37 -5.07 15.71
CA GLN A 6 -3.91 -4.98 15.69
C GLN A 6 -3.47 -3.57 16.06
N GLU A 7 -2.50 -3.45 16.97
CA GLU A 7 -1.92 -2.17 17.35
C GLU A 7 -0.77 -1.80 16.40
N PHE A 8 -0.78 -0.57 15.92
CA PHE A 8 0.27 -0.03 15.04
C PHE A 8 0.83 1.26 15.63
N ASP A 9 2.14 1.45 15.48
CA ASP A 9 2.85 2.63 15.93
C ASP A 9 2.66 3.77 14.92
N PHE A 10 1.45 4.34 14.91
CA PHE A 10 1.05 5.41 14.02
C PHE A 10 0.01 6.28 14.71
N SER A 11 0.15 7.60 14.59
CA SER A 11 -0.81 8.55 15.13
C SER A 11 -1.06 9.70 14.17
N LEU A 12 -2.33 9.98 13.89
CA LEU A 12 -2.75 11.12 13.08
C LEU A 12 -2.46 12.47 13.75
N LEU A 13 -2.10 12.46 15.03
CA LEU A 13 -1.73 13.66 15.77
C LEU A 13 -0.22 13.91 15.79
N ASN A 14 0.56 13.03 15.17
CA ASN A 14 2.02 13.14 15.11
C ASN A 14 2.45 13.64 13.73
N ALA A 15 3.16 14.78 13.69
CA ALA A 15 3.57 15.40 12.43
C ALA A 15 4.48 14.48 11.58
N ASN A 16 5.37 13.74 12.22
CA ASN A 16 6.26 12.81 11.51
C ASN A 16 5.46 11.66 10.88
N ASP A 17 4.42 11.18 11.56
CA ASP A 17 3.55 10.13 11.03
C ASP A 17 2.73 10.65 9.85
N LEU A 18 2.26 11.90 9.90
CA LEU A 18 1.56 12.53 8.79
C LEU A 18 2.46 12.74 7.58
N ASP A 19 3.71 13.15 7.79
CA ASP A 19 4.69 13.28 6.71
C ASP A 19 4.96 11.93 6.06
N ARG A 20 5.08 10.88 6.87
CA ARG A 20 5.26 9.50 6.39
C ARG A 20 4.06 9.03 5.56
N LEU A 21 2.84 9.38 6.01
CA LEU A 21 1.62 9.08 5.29
C LEU A 21 1.60 9.77 3.93
N GLU A 22 1.91 11.06 3.88
CA GLU A 22 1.95 11.85 2.64
C GLU A 22 2.94 11.26 1.64
N ASP A 23 4.17 10.97 2.09
CA ASP A 23 5.21 10.38 1.24
C ASP A 23 4.78 9.01 0.71
N ALA A 24 4.16 8.19 1.56
CA ALA A 24 3.69 6.86 1.15
C ALA A 24 2.56 6.95 0.13
N LEU A 25 1.62 7.89 0.29
CA LEU A 25 0.53 8.10 -0.66
C LEU A 25 1.05 8.56 -2.02
N ASP A 26 2.02 9.48 -2.04
CA ASP A 26 2.65 9.94 -3.27
C ASP A 26 3.34 8.79 -3.99
N GLU A 27 4.06 7.95 -3.27
CA GLU A 27 4.76 6.80 -3.83
C GLU A 27 3.78 5.75 -4.35
N MET A 28 2.70 5.48 -3.61
CA MET A 28 1.63 4.57 -4.05
C MET A 28 1.00 5.04 -5.36
N THR A 29 0.76 6.34 -5.50
CA THR A 29 0.20 6.93 -6.71
C THR A 29 1.14 6.70 -7.89
N ARG A 30 2.44 7.00 -7.72
CA ARG A 30 3.43 6.80 -8.78
C ARG A 30 3.59 5.32 -9.16
N GLU A 31 3.65 4.44 -8.18
CA GLU A 31 3.76 3.00 -8.42
C GLU A 31 2.51 2.44 -9.10
N GLY A 32 1.33 2.90 -8.67
CA GLY A 32 0.05 2.49 -9.27
C GLY A 32 -0.05 2.91 -10.72
N GLU A 33 0.36 4.13 -11.05
CA GLU A 33 0.39 4.64 -12.43
C GLU A 33 1.39 3.85 -13.29
N ALA A 34 2.56 3.56 -12.75
CA ALA A 34 3.57 2.76 -13.44
C ALA A 34 3.07 1.35 -13.73
N GLU A 35 2.40 0.72 -12.78
CA GLU A 35 1.81 -0.61 -12.96
C GLU A 35 0.69 -0.61 -13.98
N THR A 36 -0.16 0.42 -13.99
CA THR A 36 -1.23 0.56 -14.98
C THR A 36 -0.63 0.67 -16.39
N ALA A 37 0.38 1.50 -16.57
CA ALA A 37 1.06 1.66 -17.86
C ALA A 37 1.71 0.34 -18.31
N ARG A 38 2.37 -0.36 -17.40
CA ARG A 38 2.99 -1.66 -17.69
C ARG A 38 1.93 -2.69 -18.11
N CYS A 39 0.84 -2.78 -17.37
CA CYS A 39 -0.23 -3.73 -17.65
C CYS A 39 -0.87 -3.47 -19.02
N GLU A 40 -1.07 -2.21 -19.39
CA GLU A 40 -1.60 -1.85 -20.72
C GLU A 40 -0.60 -2.20 -21.82
N ARG A 41 0.67 -1.89 -21.64
CA ARG A 41 1.74 -2.15 -22.61
C ARG A 41 1.93 -3.65 -22.85
N GLU A 42 1.84 -4.45 -21.79
CA GLU A 42 2.07 -5.89 -21.85
C GLU A 42 0.78 -6.68 -22.02
N ASN A 43 -0.35 -6.01 -22.11
CA ASN A 43 -1.67 -6.64 -22.27
C ASN A 43 -1.94 -7.69 -21.17
N VAL A 44 -1.69 -7.32 -19.94
CA VAL A 44 -1.82 -8.20 -18.78
C VAL A 44 -3.30 -8.53 -18.51
N ARG A 45 -3.57 -9.76 -18.06
CA ARG A 45 -4.92 -10.21 -17.73
C ARG A 45 -5.48 -9.43 -16.53
N LEU A 46 -6.82 -9.28 -16.49
CA LEU A 46 -7.49 -8.48 -15.45
C LEU A 46 -7.16 -8.92 -14.04
N GLY A 47 -7.13 -10.23 -13.78
CA GLY A 47 -6.77 -10.74 -12.46
C GLY A 47 -5.36 -10.35 -12.03
N ASP A 48 -4.41 -10.40 -12.97
CA ASP A 48 -3.03 -10.01 -12.68
C ASP A 48 -2.87 -8.51 -12.52
N ARG A 49 -3.69 -7.70 -13.20
CA ARG A 49 -3.74 -6.24 -12.98
C ARG A 49 -4.20 -5.93 -11.56
N LEU A 50 -5.23 -6.64 -11.09
CA LEU A 50 -5.72 -6.46 -9.72
C LEU A 50 -4.66 -6.85 -8.69
N ARG A 51 -3.96 -7.97 -8.92
CA ARG A 51 -2.88 -8.42 -8.03
C ARG A 51 -1.73 -7.41 -8.00
N ALA A 52 -1.37 -6.83 -9.15
CA ALA A 52 -0.33 -5.80 -9.21
C ALA A 52 -0.69 -4.57 -8.40
N GLN A 53 -1.94 -4.09 -8.49
CA GLN A 53 -2.42 -2.96 -7.70
C GLN A 53 -2.49 -3.31 -6.21
N ALA A 54 -2.88 -4.53 -5.86
CA ALA A 54 -2.88 -4.99 -4.48
C ALA A 54 -1.47 -4.96 -3.87
N ARG A 55 -0.44 -5.37 -4.63
CA ARG A 55 0.95 -5.29 -4.16
C ARG A 55 1.39 -3.86 -3.86
N VAL A 56 1.00 -2.90 -4.73
CA VAL A 56 1.29 -1.47 -4.51
C VAL A 56 0.66 -1.00 -3.20
N SER A 57 -0.61 -1.34 -2.98
CA SER A 57 -1.34 -0.96 -1.76
C SER A 57 -0.72 -1.57 -0.50
N MET A 58 -0.32 -2.84 -0.56
CA MET A 58 0.31 -3.52 0.58
C MET A 58 1.66 -2.91 0.93
N ARG A 59 2.49 -2.57 -0.07
CA ARG A 59 3.76 -1.88 0.16
C ARG A 59 3.54 -0.51 0.80
N GLY A 60 2.51 0.21 0.34
CA GLY A 60 2.16 1.51 0.91
C GLY A 60 1.75 1.40 2.37
N LEU A 61 0.91 0.43 2.71
CA LEU A 61 0.50 0.20 4.09
C LEU A 61 1.69 -0.17 4.98
N ASP A 62 2.61 -0.99 4.49
CA ASP A 62 3.81 -1.36 5.23
C ASP A 62 4.69 -0.14 5.53
N LYS A 63 4.73 0.84 4.61
CA LYS A 63 5.49 2.09 4.83
C LYS A 63 4.80 3.00 5.84
N ILE A 64 3.48 3.04 5.83
CA ILE A 64 2.71 3.90 6.75
C ILE A 64 2.70 3.30 8.16
N LEU A 65 2.38 2.01 8.28
CA LEU A 65 2.12 1.35 9.55
C LEU A 65 3.31 0.53 10.07
N GLY A 66 4.35 0.35 9.26
CA GLY A 66 5.52 -0.42 9.61
C GLY A 66 5.62 -1.72 8.82
N ALA A 67 6.84 -2.27 8.73
CA ALA A 67 7.12 -3.49 7.98
C ALA A 67 6.23 -4.65 8.47
N GLY A 68 5.63 -5.37 7.54
CA GLY A 68 4.77 -6.51 7.84
C GLY A 68 3.35 -6.17 8.23
N ALA A 69 2.96 -4.88 8.23
CA ALA A 69 1.62 -4.45 8.64
C ALA A 69 0.52 -5.05 7.75
N SER A 70 0.72 -5.09 6.44
CA SER A 70 -0.26 -5.67 5.51
C SER A 70 -0.51 -7.15 5.83
N ALA A 71 0.53 -7.90 6.15
CA ALA A 71 0.40 -9.31 6.54
C ALA A 71 -0.35 -9.46 7.88
N ARG A 72 -0.08 -8.59 8.85
CA ARG A 72 -0.78 -8.57 10.14
C ARG A 72 -2.27 -8.27 9.99
N LEU A 73 -2.65 -7.50 8.97
CA LEU A 73 -4.04 -7.20 8.66
C LEU A 73 -4.71 -8.30 7.83
N GLY A 74 -3.98 -9.35 7.47
CA GLY A 74 -4.51 -10.46 6.67
C GLY A 74 -4.65 -10.16 5.19
N LEU A 75 -3.98 -9.13 4.70
CA LEU A 75 -4.04 -8.74 3.30
C LEU A 75 -3.14 -9.62 2.43
N ASN A 76 -3.58 -9.86 1.20
CA ASN A 76 -2.82 -10.62 0.20
C ASN A 76 -3.16 -10.12 -1.21
N GLU A 77 -2.50 -10.68 -2.22
CA GLU A 77 -2.69 -10.28 -3.62
C GLU A 77 -3.99 -10.80 -4.23
N ASN A 78 -4.67 -11.70 -3.57
CA ASN A 78 -5.92 -12.28 -4.07
C ASN A 78 -7.16 -11.62 -3.38
#